data_6b9811acefa3bfe4925ea917809676b8
#
_entry.id   6b9811acefa3bfe4925ea917809676b8
#
_cell.length_a   1.000
_cell.length_b   1.000
_cell.length_c   1.000
_cell.angle_alpha   90.00
_cell.angle_beta   90.00
_cell.angle_gamma   90.00
#
_symmetry.space_group_name_H-M   'P 1'
#
loop_
_entity.id
_entity.type
_entity.pdbx_description
1 polymer ?
#
loop_
_entity_poly.entity_id
_entity_poly.type
_entity_poly.pdbx_seq_one_letter_code
_entity_poly.pdbx_strand_id
1 'polypeptide(L)'
;MGAGRGSMFANCSCPSRLRRIKRVPQERSEAQRVTPSARPLRIGIMGGTFDPIHHGHLVAASEVQNVFALDEVIFVPTWAQPFKKDRRVSPAEHRYLMTVIATASNPRFTVSRVDIDRGGTTYTIDTLHDIAAEYPGAELYFITGADALAQILTWKDSEEIFDLAHLVGVTRPGHVLSDSGVPRDRISLVEVPAMAISSTDCRQRVGEGAPVWYLVPDGVVQYIRKYGLYRMALRPASATSMTARVAREQSLRKENDGEH
;
A
#
# COMPACT_ATOMS: atom_id res chain seq x y z
N MET A 1 -52.35 29.97 47.36
CA MET A 1 -52.33 30.27 45.92
C MET A 1 -50.89 30.30 45.45
N GLY A 2 -50.50 29.55 44.46
CA GLY A 2 -49.18 29.61 43.89
C GLY A 2 -48.50 28.23 43.72
N ALA A 3 -48.82 27.59 42.60
CA ALA A 3 -48.32 26.28 42.23
C ALA A 3 -46.86 26.34 41.76
N GLY A 4 -45.97 25.56 42.40
CA GLY A 4 -44.62 25.30 41.95
C GLY A 4 -44.58 24.11 40.97
N ARG A 5 -44.09 24.34 39.74
CA ARG A 5 -43.83 23.26 38.78
C ARG A 5 -42.41 22.73 38.98
N GLY A 6 -42.31 21.51 39.47
CA GLY A 6 -41.07 20.76 39.52
C GLY A 6 -40.71 20.19 38.15
N SER A 7 -39.51 20.49 37.66
CA SER A 7 -38.90 19.90 36.45
C SER A 7 -38.22 18.61 36.85
N MET A 8 -38.77 17.48 36.36
CA MET A 8 -38.12 16.16 36.38
C MET A 8 -37.13 16.05 35.22
N PHE A 9 -35.83 16.14 35.50
CA PHE A 9 -34.81 15.65 34.57
C PHE A 9 -34.64 14.16 34.77
N ALA A 10 -35.15 13.42 33.83
CA ALA A 10 -34.88 11.96 33.75
C ALA A 10 -33.44 11.70 33.31
N ASN A 11 -32.65 11.14 34.22
CA ASN A 11 -31.33 10.60 33.92
C ASN A 11 -31.45 9.40 32.97
N CYS A 12 -31.11 9.59 31.71
CA CYS A 12 -31.01 8.51 30.72
C CYS A 12 -29.61 7.91 30.80
N SER A 13 -29.43 6.89 31.65
CA SER A 13 -28.22 6.06 31.70
C SER A 13 -28.19 5.14 30.48
N CYS A 14 -27.43 5.51 29.46
CA CYS A 14 -27.16 4.65 28.30
C CYS A 14 -26.06 3.66 28.64
N PRO A 15 -26.31 2.33 28.69
CA PRO A 15 -25.26 1.36 28.89
C PRO A 15 -24.51 1.17 27.57
N SER A 16 -23.29 1.68 27.50
CA SER A 16 -22.33 1.44 26.42
C SER A 16 -21.88 -0.04 26.42
N ARG A 17 -22.71 -0.91 25.83
CA ARG A 17 -22.25 -2.24 25.42
C ARG A 17 -21.77 -2.14 23.98
N LEU A 18 -20.49 -1.83 23.78
CA LEU A 18 -19.78 -2.14 22.54
C LEU A 18 -19.89 -3.64 22.32
N ARG A 19 -20.82 -4.07 21.48
CA ARG A 19 -20.86 -5.45 20.98
C ARG A 19 -19.60 -5.64 20.16
N ARG A 20 -18.68 -6.47 20.68
CA ARG A 20 -17.55 -7.01 19.94
C ARG A 20 -18.11 -7.65 18.67
N ILE A 21 -17.87 -7.02 17.53
CA ILE A 21 -18.24 -7.58 16.22
C ILE A 21 -17.43 -8.86 16.10
N LYS A 22 -18.08 -10.01 16.23
CA LYS A 22 -17.44 -11.30 15.95
C LYS A 22 -17.03 -11.26 14.48
N ARG A 23 -15.75 -11.56 14.18
CA ARG A 23 -15.29 -11.80 12.82
C ARG A 23 -16.29 -12.75 12.17
N VAL A 24 -16.90 -12.31 11.06
CA VAL A 24 -17.61 -13.20 10.17
C VAL A 24 -16.51 -13.98 9.46
N PRO A 25 -16.43 -15.31 9.60
CA PRO A 25 -15.54 -16.10 8.77
C PRO A 25 -15.94 -15.80 7.32
N GLN A 26 -15.00 -15.37 6.50
CA GLN A 26 -15.22 -15.28 5.06
C GLN A 26 -15.40 -16.73 4.58
N GLU A 27 -16.65 -17.18 4.45
CA GLU A 27 -16.96 -18.46 3.84
C GLU A 27 -16.42 -18.41 2.41
N ARG A 28 -15.31 -19.09 2.18
CA ARG A 28 -14.81 -19.34 0.83
C ARG A 28 -15.93 -20.06 0.10
N SER A 29 -16.43 -19.46 -0.97
CA SER A 29 -17.49 -20.06 -1.79
C SER A 29 -17.08 -21.48 -2.18
N GLU A 30 -18.02 -22.42 -2.15
CA GLU A 30 -17.77 -23.85 -2.48
C GLU A 30 -17.13 -24.07 -3.87
N ALA A 31 -17.19 -23.08 -4.75
CA ALA A 31 -16.54 -23.09 -6.07
C ALA A 31 -15.00 -23.12 -6.02
N GLN A 32 -14.38 -22.90 -4.84
CA GLN A 32 -12.92 -22.93 -4.65
C GLN A 32 -12.43 -24.17 -3.87
N ARG A 33 -13.18 -25.24 -3.82
CA ARG A 33 -12.64 -26.54 -3.39
C ARG A 33 -11.64 -27.01 -4.43
N VAL A 34 -10.41 -26.48 -4.31
CA VAL A 34 -9.24 -27.04 -5.01
C VAL A 34 -9.12 -28.48 -4.54
N THR A 35 -9.18 -29.44 -5.48
CA THR A 35 -8.76 -30.81 -5.24
C THR A 35 -7.40 -30.74 -4.55
N PRO A 36 -7.14 -31.55 -3.49
CA PRO A 36 -5.85 -31.49 -2.78
C PRO A 36 -4.75 -31.66 -3.83
N SER A 37 -3.97 -30.64 -4.07
CA SER A 37 -2.77 -30.69 -4.88
C SER A 37 -1.83 -31.67 -4.19
N ALA A 38 -1.20 -32.57 -4.95
CA ALA A 38 -0.20 -33.50 -4.41
C ALA A 38 1.07 -32.80 -3.90
N ARG A 39 1.16 -31.46 -4.05
CA ARG A 39 2.27 -30.62 -3.61
C ARG A 39 1.81 -29.57 -2.58
N PRO A 40 2.72 -29.06 -1.71
CA PRO A 40 2.45 -27.94 -0.84
C PRO A 40 1.92 -26.70 -1.61
N LEU A 41 1.08 -25.90 -0.96
CA LEU A 41 0.68 -24.60 -1.49
C LEU A 41 1.91 -23.71 -1.62
N ARG A 42 2.00 -22.95 -2.72
CA ARG A 42 3.04 -21.95 -2.96
C ARG A 42 2.45 -20.57 -2.82
N ILE A 43 2.88 -19.88 -1.79
CA ILE A 43 2.34 -18.57 -1.41
C ILE A 43 3.39 -17.50 -1.63
N GLY A 44 3.10 -16.54 -2.52
CA GLY A 44 3.88 -15.32 -2.65
C GLY A 44 3.50 -14.30 -1.58
N ILE A 45 4.46 -13.62 -0.99
CA ILE A 45 4.25 -12.56 0.00
C ILE A 45 4.93 -11.31 -0.52
N MET A 46 4.14 -10.29 -0.82
CA MET A 46 4.67 -8.98 -1.22
C MET A 46 4.42 -7.97 -0.11
N GLY A 47 5.44 -7.76 0.73
CA GLY A 47 5.44 -6.72 1.75
C GLY A 47 5.73 -5.35 1.16
N GLY A 48 5.03 -4.32 1.62
CA GLY A 48 5.28 -2.97 1.12
C GLY A 48 4.53 -1.87 1.84
N THR A 49 5.02 -0.64 1.71
CA THR A 49 4.30 0.52 2.23
C THR A 49 3.01 0.77 1.43
N PHE A 50 3.03 0.56 0.12
CA PHE A 50 1.92 0.77 -0.82
C PHE A 50 1.24 2.15 -0.66
N ASP A 51 2.03 3.20 -0.78
CA ASP A 51 1.60 4.59 -0.55
C ASP A 51 1.80 5.49 -1.80
N PRO A 52 0.96 5.31 -2.88
CA PRO A 52 0.00 4.24 -3.10
C PRO A 52 0.62 2.98 -3.73
N ILE A 53 -0.14 1.89 -3.74
CA ILE A 53 0.11 0.77 -4.65
C ILE A 53 -0.02 1.26 -6.10
N HIS A 54 0.76 0.66 -7.02
CA HIS A 54 0.77 1.05 -8.43
C HIS A 54 0.98 -0.16 -9.35
N HIS A 55 0.78 0.03 -10.66
CA HIS A 55 0.89 -1.06 -11.63
C HIS A 55 2.24 -1.78 -11.60
N GLY A 56 3.33 -1.09 -11.27
CA GLY A 56 4.64 -1.74 -11.11
C GLY A 56 4.64 -2.85 -10.04
N HIS A 57 3.92 -2.68 -8.94
CA HIS A 57 3.78 -3.74 -7.92
C HIS A 57 2.95 -4.91 -8.46
N LEU A 58 1.83 -4.62 -9.15
CA LEU A 58 0.92 -5.65 -9.67
C LEU A 58 1.59 -6.49 -10.76
N VAL A 59 2.33 -5.86 -11.67
CA VAL A 59 3.10 -6.55 -12.72
C VAL A 59 4.17 -7.44 -12.08
N ALA A 60 4.94 -6.91 -11.13
CA ALA A 60 5.95 -7.69 -10.43
C ALA A 60 5.36 -8.93 -9.75
N ALA A 61 4.24 -8.78 -9.05
CA ALA A 61 3.55 -9.89 -8.40
C ALA A 61 3.04 -10.93 -9.41
N SER A 62 2.50 -10.47 -10.54
CA SER A 62 1.96 -11.33 -11.60
C SER A 62 3.07 -12.14 -12.28
N GLU A 63 4.20 -11.53 -12.59
CA GLU A 63 5.34 -12.22 -13.21
C GLU A 63 5.93 -13.27 -12.26
N VAL A 64 6.14 -12.93 -10.99
CA VAL A 64 6.64 -13.87 -9.99
C VAL A 64 5.65 -15.01 -9.78
N GLN A 65 4.34 -14.71 -9.72
CA GLN A 65 3.29 -15.73 -9.64
C GLN A 65 3.41 -16.75 -10.78
N ASN A 66 3.60 -16.26 -12.00
CA ASN A 66 3.73 -17.11 -13.17
C ASN A 66 5.02 -17.93 -13.14
N VAL A 67 6.17 -17.31 -12.87
CA VAL A 67 7.50 -17.97 -12.88
C VAL A 67 7.59 -19.10 -11.87
N PHE A 68 7.08 -18.90 -10.66
CA PHE A 68 7.14 -19.90 -9.57
C PHE A 68 5.88 -20.74 -9.45
N ALA A 69 4.91 -20.58 -10.35
CA ALA A 69 3.61 -21.26 -10.30
C ALA A 69 2.95 -21.12 -8.90
N LEU A 70 2.93 -19.86 -8.38
CA LEU A 70 2.34 -19.59 -7.08
C LEU A 70 0.83 -19.76 -7.14
N ASP A 71 0.26 -20.37 -6.11
CA ASP A 71 -1.18 -20.58 -6.00
C ASP A 71 -1.88 -19.27 -5.63
N GLU A 72 -1.22 -18.43 -4.80
CA GLU A 72 -1.72 -17.15 -4.33
C GLU A 72 -0.57 -16.17 -4.11
N VAL A 73 -0.83 -14.86 -4.26
CA VAL A 73 0.08 -13.79 -3.83
C VAL A 73 -0.65 -12.91 -2.83
N ILE A 74 -0.08 -12.83 -1.62
CA ILE A 74 -0.59 -12.03 -0.51
C ILE A 74 0.15 -10.71 -0.47
N PHE A 75 -0.55 -9.61 -0.65
CA PHE A 75 -0.01 -8.27 -0.42
C PHE A 75 -0.15 -7.93 1.06
N VAL A 76 0.94 -7.47 1.67
CA VAL A 76 0.96 -7.13 3.11
C VAL A 76 1.37 -5.66 3.27
N PRO A 77 0.39 -4.74 3.39
CA PRO A 77 0.69 -3.34 3.69
C PRO A 77 1.29 -3.21 5.09
N THR A 78 2.50 -2.67 5.19
CA THR A 78 3.20 -2.48 6.47
C THR A 78 2.49 -1.47 7.37
N TRP A 79 2.51 -1.66 8.70
CA TRP A 79 2.07 -0.63 9.63
C TRP A 79 3.04 0.55 9.61
N ALA A 80 4.28 0.33 10.06
CA ALA A 80 5.35 1.33 10.04
C ALA A 80 6.69 0.66 9.69
N GLN A 81 7.43 1.25 8.76
CA GLN A 81 8.76 0.73 8.38
C GLN A 81 9.86 1.37 9.22
N PRO A 82 10.86 0.61 9.71
CA PRO A 82 11.92 1.11 10.58
C PRO A 82 12.76 2.21 9.93
N PHE A 83 12.94 2.17 8.61
CA PHE A 83 13.83 3.05 7.85
C PHE A 83 13.16 4.29 7.25
N LYS A 84 11.86 4.55 7.54
CA LYS A 84 11.09 5.68 6.95
C LYS A 84 10.53 6.62 8.00
N LYS A 85 11.24 6.84 9.11
CA LYS A 85 10.77 7.65 10.25
C LYS A 85 10.52 9.14 9.90
N ASP A 86 11.26 9.68 8.94
CA ASP A 86 11.22 11.11 8.58
C ASP A 86 10.24 11.44 7.45
N ARG A 87 9.49 10.45 6.96
CA ARG A 87 8.58 10.64 5.83
C ARG A 87 7.12 10.54 6.26
N ARG A 88 6.31 11.53 5.90
CA ARG A 88 4.86 11.41 6.01
C ARG A 88 4.36 10.27 5.11
N VAL A 89 3.86 9.21 5.73
CA VAL A 89 3.19 8.07 5.09
C VAL A 89 1.69 8.20 5.37
N SER A 90 0.87 7.88 4.39
CA SER A 90 -0.59 7.84 4.58
C SER A 90 -0.98 6.82 5.65
N PRO A 91 -2.06 7.07 6.42
CA PRO A 91 -2.57 6.11 7.40
C PRO A 91 -2.68 4.70 6.83
N ALA A 92 -2.36 3.69 7.63
CA ALA A 92 -2.30 2.30 7.19
C ALA A 92 -3.63 1.82 6.57
N GLU A 93 -4.77 2.27 7.11
CA GLU A 93 -6.09 1.93 6.57
C GLU A 93 -6.30 2.42 5.13
N HIS A 94 -5.86 3.64 4.80
CA HIS A 94 -5.94 4.12 3.41
C HIS A 94 -5.08 3.27 2.47
N ARG A 95 -3.86 2.90 2.90
CA ARG A 95 -2.94 2.09 2.10
C ARG A 95 -3.47 0.67 1.90
N TYR A 96 -4.05 0.08 2.95
CA TYR A 96 -4.73 -1.20 2.89
C TYR A 96 -5.90 -1.17 1.90
N LEU A 97 -6.80 -0.22 2.03
CA LEU A 97 -7.97 -0.11 1.13
C LEU A 97 -7.57 0.13 -0.32
N MET A 98 -6.55 0.96 -0.59
CA MET A 98 -6.00 1.12 -1.94
C MET A 98 -5.43 -0.19 -2.48
N THR A 99 -4.78 -0.99 -1.63
CA THR A 99 -4.24 -2.30 -2.02
C THR A 99 -5.35 -3.29 -2.33
N VAL A 100 -6.40 -3.36 -1.50
CA VAL A 100 -7.60 -4.19 -1.76
C VAL A 100 -8.25 -3.82 -3.10
N ILE A 101 -8.44 -2.52 -3.35
CA ILE A 101 -9.02 -2.04 -4.62
C ILE A 101 -8.14 -2.44 -5.81
N ALA A 102 -6.82 -2.31 -5.68
CA ALA A 102 -5.89 -2.59 -6.75
C ALA A 102 -5.80 -4.07 -7.13
N THR A 103 -5.96 -4.96 -6.16
CA THR A 103 -5.81 -6.42 -6.34
C THR A 103 -7.13 -7.12 -6.69
N ALA A 104 -8.27 -6.45 -6.54
CA ALA A 104 -9.61 -7.05 -6.62
C ALA A 104 -9.92 -7.74 -7.97
N SER A 105 -9.25 -7.36 -9.05
CA SER A 105 -9.46 -7.94 -10.38
C SER A 105 -8.73 -9.27 -10.60
N ASN A 106 -7.72 -9.61 -9.78
CA ASN A 106 -6.99 -10.86 -9.91
C ASN A 106 -7.41 -11.85 -8.81
N PRO A 107 -8.04 -12.99 -9.17
CA PRO A 107 -8.56 -13.95 -8.18
C PRO A 107 -7.49 -14.66 -7.36
N ARG A 108 -6.21 -14.55 -7.77
CA ARG A 108 -5.06 -15.12 -7.04
C ARG A 108 -4.31 -14.09 -6.20
N PHE A 109 -4.81 -12.84 -6.14
CA PHE A 109 -4.23 -11.79 -5.31
C PHE A 109 -5.13 -11.53 -4.11
N THR A 110 -4.54 -11.57 -2.93
CA THR A 110 -5.23 -11.23 -1.68
C THR A 110 -4.45 -10.17 -0.91
N VAL A 111 -5.06 -9.63 0.13
CA VAL A 111 -4.44 -8.62 0.98
C VAL A 111 -4.58 -9.02 2.44
N SER A 112 -3.47 -9.19 3.13
CA SER A 112 -3.46 -9.47 4.56
C SER A 112 -3.29 -8.20 5.39
N ARG A 113 -3.89 -8.22 6.58
CA ARG A 113 -3.79 -7.14 7.58
C ARG A 113 -2.81 -7.44 8.71
N VAL A 114 -2.09 -8.56 8.65
CA VAL A 114 -1.27 -9.05 9.77
C VAL A 114 -0.37 -7.97 10.36
N ASP A 115 0.32 -7.18 9.53
CA ASP A 115 1.18 -6.11 9.99
C ASP A 115 0.41 -4.93 10.59
N ILE A 116 -0.76 -4.61 10.04
CA ILE A 116 -1.62 -3.53 10.53
C ILE A 116 -2.24 -3.92 11.86
N ASP A 117 -2.75 -5.14 11.97
CA ASP A 117 -3.41 -5.65 13.18
C ASP A 117 -2.40 -5.88 14.31
N ARG A 118 -1.16 -6.28 14.01
CA ARG A 118 -0.06 -6.38 14.96
C ARG A 118 0.37 -5.01 15.47
N GLY A 119 0.39 -4.01 14.60
CA GLY A 119 0.88 -2.66 14.90
C GLY A 119 2.39 -2.59 15.14
N GLY A 120 2.87 -1.42 15.55
CA GLY A 120 4.29 -1.23 15.85
C GLY A 120 5.20 -1.20 14.60
N THR A 121 6.49 -1.45 14.79
CA THR A 121 7.44 -1.52 13.68
C THR A 121 7.30 -2.85 12.95
N THR A 122 7.10 -2.80 11.63
CA THR A 122 7.00 -3.99 10.79
C THR A 122 8.39 -4.51 10.44
N TYR A 123 8.67 -5.76 10.78
CA TYR A 123 9.84 -6.50 10.30
C TYR A 123 9.38 -7.68 9.43
N THR A 124 10.15 -8.00 8.40
CA THR A 124 9.82 -9.07 7.45
C THR A 124 9.68 -10.43 8.14
N ILE A 125 10.55 -10.72 9.11
CA ILE A 125 10.50 -11.97 9.86
C ILE A 125 9.17 -12.15 10.59
N ASP A 126 8.65 -11.11 11.24
CA ASP A 126 7.38 -11.16 11.96
C ASP A 126 6.20 -11.39 10.99
N THR A 127 6.26 -10.79 9.80
CA THR A 127 5.27 -11.00 8.72
C THR A 127 5.30 -12.45 8.21
N LEU A 128 6.49 -13.02 8.01
CA LEU A 128 6.64 -14.40 7.57
C LEU A 128 6.10 -15.40 8.60
N HIS A 129 6.35 -15.18 9.87
CA HIS A 129 5.80 -16.01 10.94
C HIS A 129 4.27 -15.99 10.97
N ASP A 130 3.67 -14.80 10.86
CA ASP A 130 2.21 -14.67 10.85
C ASP A 130 1.59 -15.39 9.65
N ILE A 131 2.16 -15.23 8.46
CA ILE A 131 1.67 -15.91 7.26
C ILE A 131 1.93 -17.43 7.33
N ALA A 132 3.08 -17.89 7.85
CA ALA A 132 3.35 -19.31 8.05
C ALA A 132 2.33 -19.95 8.99
N ALA A 133 1.90 -19.24 10.03
CA ALA A 133 0.87 -19.69 10.94
C ALA A 133 -0.54 -19.75 10.30
N GLU A 134 -0.84 -18.85 9.35
CA GLU A 134 -2.10 -18.85 8.59
C GLU A 134 -2.14 -19.94 7.50
N TYR A 135 -0.96 -20.35 6.97
CA TYR A 135 -0.81 -21.34 5.89
C TYR A 135 0.15 -22.47 6.27
N PRO A 136 -0.21 -23.34 7.24
CA PRO A 136 0.67 -24.42 7.71
C PRO A 136 1.11 -25.35 6.57
N GLY A 137 2.41 -25.56 6.42
CA GLY A 137 2.98 -26.44 5.41
C GLY A 137 3.06 -25.85 4.00
N ALA A 138 2.75 -24.54 3.81
CA ALA A 138 2.95 -23.86 2.54
C ALA A 138 4.43 -23.55 2.30
N GLU A 139 4.84 -23.56 1.03
CA GLU A 139 6.12 -23.00 0.57
C GLU A 139 5.95 -21.48 0.41
N LEU A 140 6.71 -20.69 1.16
CA LEU A 140 6.62 -19.24 1.14
C LEU A 140 7.66 -18.62 0.20
N TYR A 141 7.24 -17.63 -0.58
CA TYR A 141 8.08 -16.87 -1.50
C TYR A 141 7.96 -15.38 -1.18
N PHE A 142 9.03 -14.78 -0.62
CA PHE A 142 9.01 -13.37 -0.28
C PHE A 142 9.48 -12.52 -1.47
N ILE A 143 8.59 -11.65 -1.97
CA ILE A 143 8.79 -10.85 -3.18
C ILE A 143 9.18 -9.43 -2.79
N THR A 144 10.35 -8.98 -3.24
CA THR A 144 10.86 -7.63 -2.97
C THR A 144 11.65 -7.08 -4.15
N GLY A 145 11.95 -5.78 -4.16
CA GLY A 145 12.84 -5.21 -5.16
C GLY A 145 14.29 -5.68 -4.98
N ALA A 146 15.02 -5.84 -6.07
CA ALA A 146 16.43 -6.27 -6.02
C ALA A 146 17.30 -5.35 -5.15
N ASP A 147 17.04 -4.03 -5.14
CA ASP A 147 17.77 -3.08 -4.30
C ASP A 147 17.57 -3.33 -2.80
N ALA A 148 16.35 -3.72 -2.41
CA ALA A 148 16.04 -4.07 -1.03
C ALA A 148 16.64 -5.44 -0.66
N LEU A 149 16.61 -6.39 -1.60
CA LEU A 149 17.23 -7.70 -1.43
C LEU A 149 18.75 -7.60 -1.23
N ALA A 150 19.42 -6.67 -1.91
CA ALA A 150 20.85 -6.43 -1.72
C ALA A 150 21.23 -6.04 -0.27
N GLN A 151 20.26 -5.61 0.54
CA GLN A 151 20.46 -5.24 1.94
C GLN A 151 19.91 -6.29 2.91
N ILE A 152 19.52 -7.48 2.43
CA ILE A 152 18.81 -8.50 3.22
C ILE A 152 19.57 -8.89 4.49
N LEU A 153 20.91 -8.98 4.44
CA LEU A 153 21.75 -9.35 5.60
C LEU A 153 21.70 -8.31 6.74
N THR A 154 21.20 -7.10 6.46
CA THR A 154 21.02 -6.06 7.49
C THR A 154 19.62 -6.10 8.13
N TRP A 155 18.75 -6.99 7.65
CA TRP A 155 17.41 -7.10 8.19
C TRP A 155 17.41 -7.89 9.50
N LYS A 156 16.42 -7.60 10.33
CA LYS A 156 16.23 -8.32 11.60
C LYS A 156 16.05 -9.82 11.30
N ASP A 157 16.82 -10.65 12.01
CA ASP A 157 16.77 -12.12 11.96
C ASP A 157 16.86 -12.67 10.52
N SER A 158 17.80 -12.12 9.74
CA SER A 158 17.94 -12.43 8.30
C SER A 158 18.20 -13.90 8.01
N GLU A 159 18.92 -14.62 8.88
CA GLU A 159 19.17 -16.06 8.75
C GLU A 159 17.85 -16.85 8.81
N GLU A 160 16.98 -16.53 9.77
CA GLU A 160 15.68 -17.17 9.91
C GLU A 160 14.74 -16.88 8.72
N ILE A 161 14.86 -15.68 8.11
CA ILE A 161 14.13 -15.35 6.88
C ILE A 161 14.44 -16.36 5.76
N PHE A 162 15.71 -16.77 5.60
CA PHE A 162 16.10 -17.76 4.59
C PHE A 162 15.56 -19.16 4.88
N ASP A 163 15.35 -19.50 6.16
CA ASP A 163 14.77 -20.79 6.55
C ASP A 163 13.26 -20.84 6.29
N LEU A 164 12.58 -19.70 6.44
CA LEU A 164 11.13 -19.60 6.31
C LEU A 164 10.65 -19.40 4.86
N ALA A 165 11.42 -18.70 4.02
CA ALA A 165 10.94 -18.32 2.70
C ALA A 165 12.05 -18.32 1.64
N HIS A 166 11.67 -18.69 0.42
CA HIS A 166 12.48 -18.41 -0.76
C HIS A 166 12.37 -16.92 -1.13
N LEU A 167 13.51 -16.24 -1.29
CA LEU A 167 13.51 -14.82 -1.59
C LEU A 167 13.50 -14.57 -3.09
N VAL A 168 12.60 -13.70 -3.55
CA VAL A 168 12.48 -13.34 -4.95
C VAL A 168 12.75 -11.85 -5.12
N GLY A 169 13.91 -11.54 -5.69
CA GLY A 169 14.28 -10.19 -6.08
C GLY A 169 13.71 -9.84 -7.44
N VAL A 170 12.87 -8.81 -7.49
CA VAL A 170 12.33 -8.29 -8.75
C VAL A 170 13.25 -7.21 -9.27
N THR A 171 13.69 -7.36 -10.52
CA THR A 171 14.63 -6.45 -11.16
C THR A 171 14.11 -5.94 -12.50
N ARG A 172 14.74 -4.87 -12.99
CA ARG A 172 14.51 -4.32 -14.33
C ARG A 172 15.53 -4.90 -15.31
N PRO A 173 15.23 -4.93 -16.62
CA PRO A 173 16.19 -5.35 -17.64
C PRO A 173 17.57 -4.69 -17.47
N GLY A 174 18.62 -5.53 -17.49
CA GLY A 174 20.00 -5.05 -17.39
C GLY A 174 20.50 -4.73 -15.97
N HIS A 175 19.72 -4.99 -14.93
CA HIS A 175 20.19 -4.84 -13.55
C HIS A 175 20.84 -6.13 -13.04
N VAL A 176 22.09 -6.04 -12.64
CA VAL A 176 22.83 -7.17 -12.07
C VAL A 176 22.94 -6.97 -10.56
N LEU A 177 22.51 -7.97 -9.78
CA LEU A 177 22.81 -7.97 -8.34
C LEU A 177 24.33 -8.05 -8.15
N SER A 178 24.89 -7.08 -7.43
CA SER A 178 26.23 -7.21 -6.86
C SER A 178 26.27 -8.41 -5.92
N ASP A 179 27.42 -9.08 -5.83
CA ASP A 179 27.61 -10.26 -4.98
C ASP A 179 27.26 -9.90 -3.52
N SER A 180 26.08 -10.32 -3.05
CA SER A 180 25.54 -9.92 -1.76
C SER A 180 25.93 -10.86 -0.62
N GLY A 181 26.78 -11.87 -0.89
CA GLY A 181 27.15 -12.88 0.11
C GLY A 181 26.02 -13.80 0.55
N VAL A 182 24.89 -13.78 -0.15
CA VAL A 182 23.68 -14.52 0.20
C VAL A 182 23.65 -15.88 -0.49
N PRO A 183 23.15 -16.96 0.15
CA PRO A 183 23.03 -18.29 -0.45
C PRO A 183 22.21 -18.25 -1.75
N ARG A 184 22.83 -18.61 -2.87
CA ARG A 184 22.20 -18.53 -4.21
C ARG A 184 21.03 -19.50 -4.40
N ASP A 185 20.98 -20.56 -3.63
CA ASP A 185 19.89 -21.56 -3.64
C ASP A 185 18.61 -21.05 -2.98
N ARG A 186 18.70 -20.01 -2.14
CA ARG A 186 17.57 -19.40 -1.41
C ARG A 186 17.07 -18.09 -2.04
N ILE A 187 17.72 -17.64 -3.10
CA ILE A 187 17.39 -16.40 -3.78
C ILE A 187 17.20 -16.64 -5.27
N SER A 188 16.17 -16.04 -5.82
CA SER A 188 15.98 -15.94 -7.26
C SER A 188 15.80 -14.49 -7.68
N LEU A 189 16.32 -14.17 -8.86
CA LEU A 189 16.05 -12.88 -9.52
C LEU A 189 15.09 -13.11 -10.66
N VAL A 190 14.05 -12.28 -10.68
CA VAL A 190 13.07 -12.25 -11.76
C VAL A 190 13.12 -10.90 -12.45
N GLU A 191 13.51 -10.93 -13.71
CA GLU A 191 13.41 -9.76 -14.56
C GLU A 191 11.96 -9.58 -15.00
N VAL A 192 11.40 -8.40 -14.74
CA VAL A 192 10.01 -8.09 -15.07
C VAL A 192 9.95 -6.97 -16.10
N PRO A 193 8.87 -6.90 -16.92
CA PRO A 193 8.64 -5.78 -17.81
C PRO A 193 8.73 -4.47 -17.02
N ALA A 194 9.76 -3.65 -17.34
CA ALA A 194 10.10 -2.49 -16.55
C ALA A 194 9.04 -1.40 -16.72
N MET A 195 8.30 -1.14 -15.65
CA MET A 195 7.52 0.09 -15.52
C MET A 195 8.26 1.04 -14.59
N ALA A 196 8.71 2.18 -15.12
CA ALA A 196 9.36 3.23 -14.33
C ALA A 196 8.32 3.98 -13.48
N ILE A 197 7.57 3.26 -12.65
CA ILE A 197 6.56 3.81 -11.76
C ILE A 197 7.06 3.70 -10.32
N SER A 198 6.97 4.79 -9.57
CA SER A 198 7.22 4.77 -8.13
C SER A 198 6.08 5.42 -7.35
N SER A 199 5.84 4.94 -6.12
CA SER A 199 4.87 5.58 -5.24
C SER A 199 5.23 7.05 -4.97
N THR A 200 6.51 7.39 -4.96
CA THR A 200 6.98 8.78 -4.78
C THR A 200 6.54 9.67 -5.93
N ASP A 201 6.76 9.22 -7.17
CA ASP A 201 6.33 9.94 -8.36
C ASP A 201 4.80 10.10 -8.40
N CYS A 202 4.06 9.02 -8.07
CA CYS A 202 2.60 9.09 -7.99
C CYS A 202 2.11 10.16 -6.99
N ARG A 203 2.71 10.24 -5.80
CA ARG A 203 2.34 11.25 -4.80
C ARG A 203 2.70 12.66 -5.24
N GLN A 204 3.87 12.85 -5.82
CA GLN A 204 4.31 14.14 -6.35
C GLN A 204 3.33 14.64 -7.42
N ARG A 205 3.01 13.79 -8.40
CA ARG A 205 2.04 14.11 -9.47
C ARG A 205 0.70 14.54 -8.93
N VAL A 206 0.15 13.80 -7.94
CA VAL A 206 -1.12 14.18 -7.32
C VAL A 206 -1.00 15.54 -6.60
N GLY A 207 0.10 15.79 -5.90
CA GLY A 207 0.38 17.05 -5.21
C GLY A 207 0.45 18.25 -6.17
N GLU A 208 0.95 18.03 -7.37
CA GLU A 208 1.07 19.01 -8.46
C GLU A 208 -0.20 19.12 -9.33
N GLY A 209 -1.22 18.30 -9.06
CA GLY A 209 -2.44 18.25 -9.87
C GLY A 209 -2.28 17.50 -11.21
N ALA A 210 -1.14 16.83 -11.42
CA ALA A 210 -0.89 16.04 -12.61
C ALA A 210 -1.63 14.69 -12.57
N PRO A 211 -1.96 14.08 -13.72
CA PRO A 211 -2.69 12.83 -13.78
C PRO A 211 -1.82 11.65 -13.32
N VAL A 212 -2.48 10.69 -12.63
CA VAL A 212 -1.90 9.39 -12.23
C VAL A 212 -2.66 8.21 -12.82
N TRP A 213 -3.53 8.48 -13.80
CA TRP A 213 -4.22 7.45 -14.59
C TRP A 213 -3.19 6.53 -15.25
N TYR A 214 -3.46 5.23 -15.25
CA TYR A 214 -2.58 4.18 -15.80
C TYR A 214 -1.23 3.99 -15.07
N LEU A 215 -0.88 4.85 -14.09
CA LEU A 215 0.21 4.58 -13.17
C LEU A 215 -0.28 3.75 -11.98
N VAL A 216 -1.50 4.02 -11.54
CA VAL A 216 -2.23 3.22 -10.54
C VAL A 216 -3.57 2.75 -11.13
N PRO A 217 -4.18 1.67 -10.60
CA PRO A 217 -5.50 1.23 -11.04
C PRO A 217 -6.56 2.33 -10.89
N ASP A 218 -7.55 2.34 -11.78
CA ASP A 218 -8.58 3.37 -11.83
C ASP A 218 -9.32 3.56 -10.51
N GLY A 219 -9.66 2.46 -9.82
CA GLY A 219 -10.29 2.52 -8.51
C GLY A 219 -9.40 3.19 -7.45
N VAL A 220 -8.08 3.05 -7.55
CA VAL A 220 -7.11 3.73 -6.68
C VAL A 220 -7.06 5.23 -6.99
N VAL A 221 -7.12 5.63 -8.28
CA VAL A 221 -7.23 7.04 -8.68
C VAL A 221 -8.47 7.68 -8.05
N GLN A 222 -9.61 6.99 -8.16
CA GLN A 222 -10.89 7.46 -7.59
C GLN A 222 -10.82 7.56 -6.07
N TYR A 223 -10.21 6.58 -5.41
CA TYR A 223 -10.01 6.58 -3.97
C TYR A 223 -9.15 7.77 -3.50
N ILE A 224 -8.00 7.99 -4.14
CA ILE A 224 -7.10 9.13 -3.86
C ILE A 224 -7.86 10.45 -3.97
N ARG A 225 -8.65 10.61 -5.04
CA ARG A 225 -9.45 11.83 -5.28
C ARG A 225 -10.53 12.01 -4.20
N LYS A 226 -11.27 10.94 -3.87
CA LYS A 226 -12.37 10.97 -2.89
C LYS A 226 -11.90 11.40 -1.51
N TYR A 227 -10.73 10.88 -1.07
CA TYR A 227 -10.19 11.16 0.27
C TYR A 227 -9.18 12.31 0.29
N GLY A 228 -8.90 12.94 -0.85
CA GLY A 228 -7.98 14.06 -0.96
C GLY A 228 -6.54 13.71 -0.57
N LEU A 229 -6.13 12.44 -0.76
CA LEU A 229 -4.79 11.99 -0.41
C LEU A 229 -3.74 12.69 -1.28
N TYR A 230 -2.55 12.91 -0.72
CA TYR A 230 -1.37 13.48 -1.37
C TYR A 230 -1.51 14.93 -1.87
N ARG A 231 -2.63 15.58 -1.66
CA ARG A 231 -2.78 17.01 -2.01
C ARG A 231 -1.85 17.82 -1.12
N MET A 232 -1.05 18.67 -1.72
CA MET A 232 -0.39 19.74 -0.97
C MET A 232 -1.50 20.59 -0.37
N ALA A 233 -1.43 20.88 0.95
CA ALA A 233 -2.31 21.88 1.54
C ALA A 233 -2.17 23.13 0.67
N LEU A 234 -3.27 23.58 0.06
CA LEU A 234 -3.29 24.82 -0.70
C LEU A 234 -2.68 25.88 0.22
N ARG A 235 -1.47 26.35 -0.09
CA ARG A 235 -0.99 27.59 0.51
C ARG A 235 -2.08 28.60 0.17
N PRO A 236 -2.65 29.29 1.14
CA PRO A 236 -3.59 30.36 0.82
C PRO A 236 -2.90 31.22 -0.23
N ALA A 237 -3.56 31.42 -1.38
CA ALA A 237 -3.02 32.25 -2.42
C ALA A 237 -2.62 33.55 -1.74
N SER A 238 -1.32 33.85 -1.70
CA SER A 238 -0.86 35.07 -1.09
C SER A 238 -1.59 36.18 -1.83
N ALA A 239 -2.25 37.08 -1.11
CA ALA A 239 -3.02 38.20 -1.66
C ALA A 239 -2.21 39.02 -2.70
N THR A 240 -0.89 38.89 -2.67
CA THR A 240 0.07 39.47 -3.63
C THR A 240 -0.10 39.00 -5.08
N SER A 241 -0.55 37.75 -5.32
CA SER A 241 -0.74 37.24 -6.68
C SER A 241 -1.98 37.83 -7.38
N MET A 242 -3.02 38.11 -6.60
CA MET A 242 -4.26 38.70 -7.14
C MET A 242 -4.08 40.20 -7.44
N THR A 243 -3.34 40.91 -6.60
CA THR A 243 -3.01 42.34 -6.82
C THR A 243 -2.08 42.53 -8.03
N ALA A 244 -1.10 41.65 -8.23
CA ALA A 244 -0.20 41.72 -9.38
C ALA A 244 -0.93 41.42 -10.72
N ARG A 245 -1.93 40.53 -10.70
CA ARG A 245 -2.73 40.22 -11.90
C ARG A 245 -3.66 41.36 -12.27
N VAL A 246 -4.33 41.96 -11.27
CA VAL A 246 -5.20 43.14 -11.48
C VAL A 246 -4.39 44.35 -11.92
N ALA A 247 -3.20 44.59 -11.36
CA ALA A 247 -2.31 45.69 -11.78
C ALA A 247 -1.82 45.51 -13.24
N ARG A 248 -1.53 44.26 -13.66
CA ARG A 248 -1.10 43.96 -15.02
C ARG A 248 -2.24 44.14 -16.04
N GLU A 249 -3.46 43.75 -15.71
CA GLU A 249 -4.64 43.98 -16.55
C GLU A 249 -5.01 45.45 -16.66
N GLN A 250 -4.81 46.24 -15.59
CA GLN A 250 -5.02 47.68 -15.63
C GLN A 250 -3.93 48.43 -16.42
N SER A 251 -2.68 47.94 -16.43
CA SER A 251 -1.58 48.50 -17.24
C SER A 251 -1.83 48.28 -18.71
N LEU A 252 -2.26 47.07 -19.11
CA LEU A 252 -2.57 46.74 -20.51
C LEU A 252 -3.79 47.53 -21.06
N ARG A 253 -4.76 47.89 -20.22
CA ARG A 253 -5.88 48.74 -20.63
C ARG A 253 -5.47 50.20 -20.87
N LYS A 254 -4.52 50.72 -20.08
CA LYS A 254 -4.02 52.10 -20.26
C LYS A 254 -3.13 52.26 -21.50
N GLU A 255 -2.45 51.22 -21.93
CA GLU A 255 -1.67 51.24 -23.17
C GLU A 255 -2.55 51.21 -24.42
N ASN A 256 -3.73 50.57 -24.38
CA ASN A 256 -4.68 50.55 -25.49
C ASN A 256 -5.57 51.79 -25.63
N ASP A 257 -5.76 52.56 -24.53
CA ASP A 257 -6.58 53.79 -24.56
C ASP A 257 -5.76 55.06 -24.86
N GLY A 258 -4.45 54.92 -25.15
CA GLY A 258 -3.52 56.03 -25.45
C GLY A 258 -3.20 56.26 -26.94
N GLU A 259 -3.75 55.46 -27.84
CA GLU A 259 -3.59 55.61 -29.29
C GLU A 259 -4.89 55.98 -29.99
N HIS A 260 -5.39 57.21 -29.71
CA HIS A 260 -6.36 57.89 -30.58
C HIS A 260 -6.14 59.40 -30.51
#